data_fa9e3be7bc4e517325f802a9406d69ed
#
_entry.id   fa9e3be7bc4e517325f802a9406d69ed
#
_cell.length_a   1.000
_cell.length_b   1.000
_cell.length_c   1.000
_cell.angle_alpha   90.00
_cell.angle_beta   90.00
_cell.angle_gamma   90.00
#
_symmetry.space_group_name_H-M   'P 1'
#
loop_
_entity.id
_entity.type
_entity.pdbx_description
1 polymer ?
#
loop_
_entity_poly.entity_id
_entity_poly.type
_entity_poly.pdbx_seq_one_letter_code
_entity_poly.pdbx_strand_id
1 'polypeptide(L)'
;MLKYRRILLKISGEALLGAADYGIDPAVLKRVAGEIQDVIGRGVQVAVVIGGGNIFRGVSGAAKGMERASADYMGMLATVINAL
;
A
#
# COMPACT_ATOMS: atom_id res chain seq x y z
N MET A 1 27.63 7.51 2.08
CA MET A 1 27.01 8.51 2.97
C MET A 1 25.54 8.64 2.66
N LEU A 2 24.70 8.62 3.69
CA LEU A 2 23.25 8.79 3.50
C LEU A 2 22.93 10.26 3.26
N LYS A 3 22.11 10.52 2.25
CA LYS A 3 21.65 11.88 1.93
C LYS A 3 20.51 12.32 2.85
N TYR A 4 19.64 11.39 3.25
CA TYR A 4 18.48 11.66 4.10
C TYR A 4 18.48 10.71 5.30
N ARG A 5 18.04 11.24 6.46
CA ARG A 5 17.91 10.44 7.69
C ARG A 5 16.48 9.95 7.92
N ARG A 6 15.54 10.57 7.24
CA ARG A 6 14.11 10.24 7.36
C ARG A 6 13.46 10.42 6.01
N ILE A 7 12.70 9.44 5.59
CA ILE A 7 12.00 9.46 4.31
C ILE A 7 10.53 9.09 4.49
N LEU A 8 9.71 9.61 3.61
CA LEU A 8 8.32 9.21 3.46
C LEU A 8 8.22 8.45 2.13
N LEU A 9 7.89 7.18 2.21
CA LEU A 9 7.75 6.32 1.05
C LEU A 9 6.27 6.17 0.71
N LYS A 10 5.90 6.52 -0.51
CA LYS A 10 4.54 6.32 -0.99
C LYS A 10 4.49 5.11 -1.89
N ILE A 11 3.60 4.16 -1.58
CA ILE A 11 3.41 2.93 -2.35
C ILE A 11 1.95 2.87 -2.79
N SER A 12 1.70 2.72 -4.09
CA SER A 12 0.33 2.49 -4.56
C SER A 12 -0.09 1.04 -4.23
N GLY A 13 -1.38 0.82 -3.96
CA GLY A 13 -1.87 -0.53 -3.70
C GLY A 13 -1.63 -1.47 -4.88
N GLU A 14 -1.71 -0.96 -6.10
CA GLU A 14 -1.47 -1.72 -7.32
C GLU A 14 -0.05 -2.29 -7.39
N ALA A 15 0.92 -1.66 -6.73
CA ALA A 15 2.29 -2.17 -6.69
C ALA A 15 2.39 -3.53 -5.98
N LEU A 16 1.40 -3.90 -5.16
CA LEU A 16 1.35 -5.16 -4.44
C LEU A 16 0.71 -6.30 -5.24
N LEU A 17 0.15 -6.00 -6.41
CA LEU A 17 -0.56 -7.01 -7.22
C LEU A 17 0.36 -8.05 -7.85
N GLY A 18 1.60 -7.67 -8.19
CA GLY A 18 2.45 -8.52 -9.02
C GLY A 18 1.78 -8.77 -10.36
N ALA A 19 1.65 -10.02 -10.77
CA ALA A 19 0.97 -10.40 -12.00
C ALA A 19 -0.54 -10.58 -11.83
N ALA A 20 -1.05 -10.52 -10.61
CA ALA A 20 -2.47 -10.66 -10.31
C ALA A 20 -3.23 -9.35 -10.55
N ASP A 21 -4.55 -9.44 -10.67
CA ASP A 21 -5.42 -8.28 -10.81
C ASP A 21 -6.19 -7.94 -9.52
N TYR A 22 -5.92 -8.68 -8.45
CA TYR A 22 -6.55 -8.47 -7.14
C TYR A 22 -5.67 -9.02 -6.03
N GLY A 23 -5.67 -8.33 -4.89
CA GLY A 23 -5.04 -8.81 -3.66
C GLY A 23 -3.58 -8.45 -3.54
N ILE A 24 -2.86 -9.25 -2.77
CA ILE A 24 -1.45 -9.05 -2.47
C ILE A 24 -0.65 -10.25 -2.97
N ASP A 25 0.36 -9.99 -3.79
CA ASP A 25 1.30 -11.02 -4.20
C ASP A 25 2.36 -11.16 -3.08
N PRO A 26 2.46 -12.34 -2.44
CA PRO A 26 3.42 -12.53 -1.34
C PRO A 26 4.88 -12.30 -1.74
N ALA A 27 5.24 -12.61 -2.98
CA ALA A 27 6.62 -12.41 -3.46
C ALA A 27 6.94 -10.91 -3.57
N VAL A 28 6.00 -10.11 -4.08
CA VAL A 28 6.14 -8.66 -4.15
C VAL A 28 6.22 -8.07 -2.74
N LEU A 29 5.35 -8.51 -1.85
CA LEU A 29 5.32 -8.04 -0.47
C LEU A 29 6.65 -8.30 0.22
N LYS A 30 7.19 -9.49 0.07
CA LYS A 30 8.47 -9.87 0.65
C LYS A 30 9.60 -9.00 0.11
N ARG A 31 9.60 -8.73 -1.19
CA ARG A 31 10.61 -7.89 -1.83
C ARG A 31 10.54 -6.45 -1.31
N VAL A 32 9.35 -5.86 -1.26
CA VAL A 32 9.16 -4.49 -0.79
C VAL A 32 9.55 -4.37 0.69
N ALA A 33 9.09 -5.30 1.53
CA ALA A 33 9.42 -5.31 2.95
C ALA A 33 10.94 -5.45 3.15
N GLY A 34 11.60 -6.28 2.35
CA GLY A 34 13.04 -6.45 2.41
C GLY A 34 13.80 -5.19 2.03
N GLU A 35 13.33 -4.48 1.01
CA GLU A 35 13.94 -3.19 0.61
C GLU A 35 13.79 -2.14 1.70
N ILE A 36 12.63 -2.05 2.33
CA ILE A 36 12.39 -1.12 3.45
C ILE A 36 13.30 -1.48 4.63
N GLN A 37 13.38 -2.77 4.96
CA GLN A 37 14.21 -3.25 6.05
C GLN A 37 15.69 -2.94 5.81
N ASP A 38 16.15 -3.07 4.58
CA ASP A 38 17.53 -2.73 4.20
C ASP A 38 17.83 -1.25 4.45
N VAL A 39 16.92 -0.37 4.06
CA VAL A 39 17.04 1.09 4.27
C VAL A 39 17.06 1.41 5.76
N ILE A 40 16.17 0.80 6.54
CA ILE A 40 16.12 0.98 8.00
C ILE A 40 17.44 0.51 8.63
N GLY A 41 17.99 -0.60 8.15
CA GLY A 41 19.27 -1.12 8.62
C GLY A 41 20.44 -0.18 8.40
N ARG A 42 20.31 0.75 7.47
CA ARG A 42 21.32 1.79 7.22
C ARG A 42 21.15 3.02 8.11
N GLY A 43 20.21 3.02 9.03
CA GLY A 43 19.96 4.11 9.96
C GLY A 43 18.96 5.14 9.50
N VAL A 44 18.20 4.87 8.43
CA VAL A 44 17.18 5.77 7.93
C VAL A 44 15.84 5.46 8.60
N GLN A 45 15.14 6.46 9.07
CA GLN A 45 13.76 6.33 9.53
C GLN A 45 12.82 6.37 8.33
N VAL A 46 11.90 5.42 8.26
CA VAL A 46 10.98 5.30 7.12
C VAL A 46 9.54 5.38 7.62
N ALA A 47 8.78 6.31 7.04
CA ALA A 47 7.32 6.31 7.14
C ALA A 47 6.76 5.84 5.79
N VAL A 48 5.66 5.09 5.83
CA VAL A 48 5.05 4.55 4.61
C VAL A 48 3.63 5.05 4.48
N VAL A 49 3.29 5.55 3.30
CA VAL A 49 1.92 5.83 2.89
C VAL A 49 1.56 4.82 1.80
N ILE A 50 0.51 4.05 2.00
CA ILE A 50 0.15 2.97 1.09
C ILE A 50 -1.32 3.05 0.70
N GLY A 51 -1.59 2.85 -0.59
CA GLY A 51 -2.95 2.79 -1.11
C GLY A 51 -3.60 1.43 -0.92
N GLY A 52 -4.87 1.32 -1.26
CA GLY A 52 -5.66 0.09 -1.14
C GLY A 52 -6.29 -0.38 -2.44
N GLY A 53 -5.91 0.18 -3.59
CA GLY A 53 -6.53 -0.10 -4.88
C GLY A 53 -6.40 -1.53 -5.39
N ASN A 54 -5.49 -2.30 -4.82
CA ASN A 54 -5.36 -3.73 -5.10
C ASN A 54 -6.46 -4.57 -4.44
N ILE A 55 -7.14 -4.01 -3.44
CA ILE A 55 -8.22 -4.68 -2.68
C ILE A 55 -9.56 -4.05 -3.02
N PHE A 56 -9.67 -2.72 -2.93
CA PHE A 56 -10.94 -2.05 -3.09
C PHE A 56 -10.76 -0.59 -3.52
N ARG A 57 -11.65 -0.11 -4.38
CA ARG A 57 -11.71 1.30 -4.80
C ARG A 57 -13.12 1.83 -4.59
N GLY A 58 -13.23 2.87 -3.73
CA GLY A 58 -14.51 3.48 -3.38
C GLY A 58 -15.28 4.02 -4.58
N VAL A 59 -14.60 4.66 -5.51
CA VAL A 59 -15.23 5.20 -6.72
C VAL A 59 -15.86 4.07 -7.55
N SER A 60 -15.13 2.98 -7.75
CA SER A 60 -15.65 1.81 -8.48
C SER A 60 -16.79 1.14 -7.72
N GLY A 61 -16.70 1.06 -6.38
CA GLY A 61 -17.77 0.51 -5.55
C GLY A 61 -19.03 1.34 -5.63
N ALA A 62 -18.92 2.66 -5.55
CA ALA A 62 -20.05 3.58 -5.69
C ALA A 62 -20.69 3.45 -7.06
N ALA A 63 -19.90 3.33 -8.11
CA ALA A 63 -20.40 3.13 -9.48
C ALA A 63 -21.17 1.82 -9.64
N LYS A 64 -20.89 0.82 -8.78
CA LYS A 64 -21.59 -0.47 -8.77
C LYS A 64 -22.80 -0.49 -7.85
N GLY A 65 -23.28 0.67 -7.42
CA GLY A 65 -24.50 0.79 -6.62
C GLY A 65 -24.27 0.87 -5.12
N MET A 66 -23.03 0.92 -4.65
CA MET A 66 -22.74 1.12 -3.23
C MET A 66 -22.89 2.60 -2.87
N GLU A 67 -23.29 2.86 -1.63
CA GLU A 67 -23.24 4.21 -1.10
C GLU A 67 -21.79 4.69 -1.08
N ARG A 68 -21.54 5.93 -1.55
CA ARG A 68 -20.19 6.47 -1.70
C ARG A 68 -19.42 6.49 -0.38
N ALA A 69 -20.09 6.91 0.72
CA ALA A 69 -19.42 6.99 2.02
C ALA A 69 -18.99 5.60 2.50
N SER A 70 -19.84 4.59 2.37
CA SER A 70 -19.49 3.22 2.74
C SER A 70 -18.36 2.67 1.87
N ALA A 71 -18.40 2.93 0.58
CA ALA A 71 -17.35 2.51 -0.35
C ALA A 71 -16.01 3.17 -0.01
N ASP A 72 -16.02 4.44 0.36
CA ASP A 72 -14.81 5.15 0.76
C ASP A 72 -14.22 4.58 2.05
N TYR A 73 -15.08 4.23 3.04
CA TYR A 73 -14.61 3.57 4.26
C TYR A 73 -13.98 2.21 3.97
N MET A 74 -14.55 1.44 3.06
CA MET A 74 -13.97 0.16 2.66
C MET A 74 -12.61 0.35 2.01
N GLY A 75 -12.46 1.37 1.18
CA GLY A 75 -11.17 1.74 0.59
C GLY A 75 -10.13 2.12 1.65
N MET A 76 -10.55 2.88 2.67
CA MET A 76 -9.68 3.25 3.79
C MET A 76 -9.24 2.02 4.57
N LEU A 77 -10.15 1.09 4.84
CA LEU A 77 -9.82 -0.16 5.52
C LEU A 77 -8.87 -1.02 4.68
N ALA A 78 -9.02 -1.00 3.37
CA ALA A 78 -8.09 -1.69 2.47
C ALA A 78 -6.66 -1.16 2.62
N THR A 79 -6.49 0.16 2.79
CA THR A 79 -5.16 0.73 3.04
C THR A 79 -4.57 0.23 4.35
N VAL A 80 -5.40 0.09 5.38
CA VAL A 80 -4.96 -0.44 6.68
C VAL A 80 -4.48 -1.89 6.54
N ILE A 81 -5.22 -2.70 5.79
CA ILE A 81 -4.82 -4.09 5.54
C ILE A 81 -3.42 -4.13 4.91
N ASN A 82 -3.19 -3.31 3.88
CA ASN A 82 -1.89 -3.28 3.22
C ASN A 82 -0.77 -2.77 4.14
N ALA A 83 -1.09 -1.88 5.07
CA ALA A 83 -0.10 -1.30 5.96
C ALA A 83 0.38 -2.28 7.04
N LEU A 84 -0.43 -3.25 7.42
CA LEU A 84 -0.08 -4.23 8.45
C LEU A 84 0.97 -5.22 7.98
#